data_905ce5d8746dfee90559f0aa5c18ae4b
#
_entry.id   905ce5d8746dfee90559f0aa5c18ae4b
#
_cell.length_a   1.000
_cell.length_b   1.000
_cell.length_c   1.000
_cell.angle_alpha   90.00
_cell.angle_beta   90.00
_cell.angle_gamma   90.00
#
_symmetry.space_group_name_H-M   'P 1'
#
loop_
_entity.id
_entity.type
_entity.pdbx_description
1 polymer ?
#
loop_
_entity_poly.entity_id
_entity_poly.type
_entity_poly.pdbx_seq_one_letter_code
_entity_poly.pdbx_strand_id
1 'polypeptide(L)' 'LEKNSKTFVGTIEAARLTGLSPNTVRSYLRKKLFPAPEVVIDHGDGHRTFGWAADTVTEWRDARHKKK' A
#
# COMPACT_ATOMS: atom_id res chain seq x y z
N LEU A 1 11.10 17.31 -13.98
CA LEU A 1 10.50 17.43 -13.52
C LEU A 1 10.46 17.11 -12.13
N GLU A 2 9.95 16.44 -11.60
CA GLU A 2 9.89 16.24 -10.29
C GLU A 2 10.77 15.22 -9.81
N LYS A 3 12.05 15.40 -9.85
CA LYS A 3 12.97 14.45 -9.41
C LYS A 3 12.84 14.17 -7.99
N ASN A 4 12.29 15.05 -7.16
CA ASN A 4 12.18 14.79 -5.74
C ASN A 4 10.83 14.28 -5.33
N SER A 5 9.97 14.03 -6.29
CA SER A 5 8.66 13.53 -5.97
C SER A 5 8.69 12.05 -5.72
N LYS A 6 7.87 11.59 -4.80
CA LYS A 6 7.72 10.18 -4.58
C LYS A 6 6.43 9.73 -5.16
N THR A 7 6.41 8.54 -5.67
CA THR A 7 5.18 7.95 -6.18
C THR A 7 4.51 7.19 -5.07
N PHE A 8 3.27 7.53 -4.81
CA PHE A 8 2.47 6.82 -3.81
C PHE A 8 1.38 6.04 -4.54
N VAL A 9 1.07 4.87 -4.03
CA VAL A 9 0.07 4.00 -4.63
C VAL A 9 -1.04 3.76 -3.64
N GLY A 10 -2.25 3.65 -4.14
CA GLY A 10 -3.41 3.38 -3.29
C GLY A 10 -3.60 1.88 -3.10
N THR A 11 -4.71 1.52 -2.47
CA THR A 11 -4.98 0.13 -2.15
C THR A 11 -5.06 -0.75 -3.39
N ILE A 12 -5.71 -0.27 -4.44
CA ILE A 12 -5.88 -1.09 -5.64
C ILE A 12 -4.55 -1.34 -6.31
N GLU A 13 -3.72 -0.31 -6.43
CA GLU A 13 -2.42 -0.49 -7.05
C GLU A 13 -1.50 -1.32 -6.15
N ALA A 14 -1.59 -1.13 -4.84
CA ALA A 14 -0.80 -1.95 -3.92
C ALA A 14 -1.18 -3.42 -4.07
N ALA A 15 -2.47 -3.70 -4.25
CA ALA A 15 -2.90 -5.07 -4.47
C ALA A 15 -2.30 -5.62 -5.75
N ARG A 16 -2.32 -4.81 -6.80
CA ARG A 16 -1.78 -5.25 -8.08
C ARG A 16 -0.28 -5.54 -7.97
N LEU A 17 0.46 -4.67 -7.31
CA LEU A 17 1.90 -4.84 -7.18
C LEU A 17 2.27 -6.07 -6.37
N THR A 18 1.42 -6.46 -5.45
CA THR A 18 1.72 -7.59 -4.58
C THR A 18 1.09 -8.89 -5.05
N GLY A 19 0.22 -8.80 -6.05
CA GLY A 19 -0.47 -9.99 -6.53
C GLY A 19 -1.63 -10.40 -5.64
N LEU A 20 -2.09 -9.50 -4.76
CA LEU A 20 -3.20 -9.79 -3.88
C LEU A 20 -4.45 -9.08 -4.37
N SER A 21 -5.60 -9.43 -3.84
CA SER A 21 -6.81 -8.71 -4.16
C SER A 21 -6.93 -7.51 -3.23
N PRO A 22 -7.67 -6.47 -3.62
CA PRO A 22 -7.85 -5.34 -2.72
C PRO A 22 -8.48 -5.74 -1.39
N ASN A 23 -9.39 -6.71 -1.40
CA ASN A 23 -9.99 -7.18 -0.17
C ASN A 23 -8.95 -7.83 0.74
N THR A 24 -8.01 -8.55 0.15
CA THR A 24 -6.94 -9.17 0.92
C THR A 24 -6.04 -8.11 1.54
N VAL A 25 -5.74 -7.05 0.80
CA VAL A 25 -4.93 -5.96 1.33
C VAL A 25 -5.64 -5.33 2.52
N ARG A 26 -6.94 -5.09 2.41
CA ARG A 26 -7.70 -4.51 3.50
C ARG A 26 -7.72 -5.41 4.72
N SER A 27 -7.85 -6.70 4.50
CA SER A 27 -7.83 -7.67 5.57
C SER A 27 -6.48 -7.66 6.27
N TYR A 28 -5.41 -7.62 5.51
CA TYR A 28 -4.07 -7.60 6.07
C TYR A 28 -3.83 -6.31 6.87
N LEU A 29 -4.38 -5.19 6.39
CA LEU A 29 -4.27 -3.95 7.14
C LEU A 29 -4.95 -4.07 8.50
N ARG A 30 -6.13 -4.67 8.53
CA ARG A 30 -6.85 -4.85 9.77
C ARG A 30 -6.08 -5.73 10.74
N LYS A 31 -5.38 -6.72 10.22
CA LYS A 31 -4.63 -7.66 11.03
C LYS A 31 -3.20 -7.20 11.28
N LYS A 32 -2.86 -6.03 10.77
CA LYS A 32 -1.52 -5.48 10.92
C LYS A 32 -0.44 -6.32 10.28
N LEU A 33 -0.81 -6.98 9.19
CA LEU A 33 0.13 -7.79 8.43
C LEU A 33 0.66 -7.05 7.20
N PHE A 34 0.14 -5.88 6.91
CA PHE A 34 0.56 -5.07 5.78
C PHE A 34 1.19 -3.80 6.34
N PRO A 35 2.09 -3.15 5.64
CA PRO A 35 2.70 -1.93 6.16
C PRO A 35 1.64 -0.86 6.44
N ALA A 36 1.85 -0.08 7.47
CA ALA A 36 0.93 1.00 7.77
C ALA A 36 0.94 2.01 6.64
N PRO A 37 -0.20 2.61 6.32
CA PRO A 37 -0.22 3.59 5.24
C PRO A 37 0.65 4.78 5.58
N GLU A 38 1.36 5.26 4.57
CA GLU A 38 2.21 6.42 4.75
C GLU A 38 1.48 7.70 4.44
N VAL A 39 0.37 7.61 3.73
CA VAL A 39 -0.43 8.75 3.35
C VAL A 39 -1.89 8.40 3.58
N VAL A 40 -2.62 9.31 4.18
CA VAL A 40 -4.06 9.13 4.33
C VAL A 40 -4.71 10.38 3.73
N ILE A 41 -5.60 10.19 2.79
CA ILE A 41 -6.30 11.29 2.16
C ILE A 41 -7.72 11.26 2.68
N ASP A 42 -8.11 12.32 3.38
CA ASP A 42 -9.43 12.42 3.95
C ASP A 42 -10.28 13.22 2.95
N HIS A 43 -11.34 12.63 2.48
CA HIS A 43 -12.17 13.26 1.47
C HIS A 43 -13.27 14.16 2.05
N GLY A 44 -13.30 14.27 3.36
CA GLY A 44 -14.21 15.21 3.99
C GLY A 44 -15.60 14.70 4.24
N ASP A 45 -15.89 13.48 3.78
CA ASP A 45 -17.23 12.93 3.94
C ASP A 45 -17.19 11.59 4.66
N GLY A 46 -16.15 11.36 5.39
CA GLY A 46 -16.00 10.10 6.12
C GLY A 46 -15.22 9.05 5.37
N HIS A 47 -14.91 9.29 4.11
CA HIS A 47 -14.12 8.35 3.34
C HIS A 47 -12.65 8.73 3.40
N ARG A 48 -11.80 7.74 3.41
CA ARG A 48 -10.37 7.95 3.41
C ARG A 48 -9.72 7.03 2.42
N THR A 49 -8.67 7.51 1.80
CA THR A 49 -7.87 6.71 0.89
C THR A 49 -6.49 6.56 1.51
N PHE A 50 -6.01 5.34 1.57
CA PHE A 50 -4.68 5.08 2.11
C PHE A 50 -3.69 4.95 0.97
N GLY A 51 -2.49 5.37 1.22
CA GLY A 51 -1.44 5.25 0.22
C GLY A 51 -0.12 4.86 0.83
N TRP A 52 0.73 4.27 0.03
CA TRP A 52 2.05 3.83 0.43
C TRP A 52 3.03 4.26 -0.63
N ALA A 53 4.27 4.51 -0.25
CA ALA A 53 5.30 4.68 -1.27
C ALA A 53 5.41 3.36 -2.04
N ALA A 54 5.58 3.45 -3.34
CA ALA A 54 5.66 2.24 -4.15
C ALA A 54 6.76 1.32 -3.66
N ASP A 55 7.89 1.89 -3.24
CA ASP A 55 9.00 1.09 -2.75
C ASP A 55 8.63 0.32 -1.49
N THR A 56 7.83 0.92 -0.61
CA THR A 56 7.41 0.24 0.60
C THR A 56 6.63 -1.04 0.25
N VAL A 57 5.76 -0.94 -0.72
CA VAL A 57 4.93 -2.07 -1.12
C VAL A 57 5.77 -3.15 -1.77
N THR A 58 6.67 -2.77 -2.66
CA THR A 58 7.47 -3.77 -3.36
C THR A 58 8.48 -4.43 -2.44
N GLU A 59 9.03 -3.68 -1.47
CA GLU A 59 9.93 -4.27 -0.52
C GLU A 59 9.22 -5.26 0.38
N TRP A 60 8.00 -4.94 0.78
CA TRP A 60 7.23 -5.85 1.59
C TRP A 60 6.92 -7.13 0.80
N ARG A 61 6.55 -6.97 -0.47
CA ARG A 61 6.28 -8.14 -1.33
C ARG A 61 7.52 -9.00 -1.46
N ASP A 62 8.67 -8.38 -1.71
CA ASP A 62 9.90 -9.11 -1.92
C ASP A 62 10.34 -9.81 -0.63
N ALA A 63 10.15 -9.18 0.51
CA ALA A 63 10.51 -9.81 1.77
C ALA A 63 9.67 -11.07 2.00
N ARG A 64 8.40 -11.04 1.63
CA ARG A 64 7.57 -12.24 1.77
C ARG A 64 8.04 -13.34 0.87
N HIS A 65 8.46 -13.00 -0.33
CA HIS A 65 8.86 -14.02 -1.27
C HIS A 65 10.25 -14.56 -0.99
N LYS A 66 11.05 -13.87 -0.23
CA LYS A 66 12.32 -14.36 0.10
C LYS A 66 12.32 -15.27 1.27
N LYS A 67 11.22 -15.47 1.92
CA LYS A 67 11.19 -16.31 2.97
C LYS A 67 11.46 -17.65 2.60
N LYS A 68 12.10 -18.28 3.13
CA LYS A 68 12.38 -19.54 2.69
C LYS A 68 12.81 -20.30 3.49
#